data_2db954217b030ee2f80490278c74097f
#
_entry.id   2db954217b030ee2f80490278c74097f
#
_cell.length_a   1.000
_cell.length_b   1.000
_cell.length_c   1.000
_cell.angle_alpha   90.00
_cell.angle_beta   90.00
_cell.angle_gamma   90.00
#
_symmetry.space_group_name_H-M   'P 1'
#
loop_
_entity.id
_entity.type
_entity.pdbx_description
1 polymer ?
#
loop_
_entity_poly.entity_id
_entity_poly.type
_entity_poly.pdbx_seq_one_letter_code
_entity_poly.pdbx_strand_id
1 'polypeptide(L)'
;MSAFEHIDYTRFDVWAAVIMEGVAVVETADRTSCHTWLREHGYTMTSIDFAQGVGPAVVALGELLHWEEQFGYRLTADRRNLDALRDGFEFDLKPGQGHVLELLNGEVGHQEDPRWFAGLLSITHEHFLCQLALGVRFFGMLVLERGSPLIGVGYETLTVPSPFSTTARHGNPFAEVRPGS
;
A
#
# COMPACT_ATOMS: atom_id res chain seq x y z
N MET A 1 -3.01 -8.23 20.76
CA MET A 1 -3.01 -9.41 19.85
C MET A 1 -1.96 -9.16 18.78
N SER A 2 -1.21 -10.15 18.36
CA SER A 2 -0.24 -10.00 17.26
C SER A 2 -1.02 -9.91 15.93
N ALA A 3 -0.61 -9.04 15.01
CA ALA A 3 -1.18 -8.95 13.67
C ALA A 3 -0.89 -10.21 12.84
N PHE A 4 0.25 -10.87 13.11
CA PHE A 4 0.69 -12.08 12.43
C PHE A 4 1.15 -13.13 13.45
N GLU A 5 1.00 -14.40 13.09
CA GLU A 5 1.50 -15.54 13.87
C GLU A 5 2.76 -16.13 13.21
N HIS A 6 3.50 -16.97 13.92
CA HIS A 6 4.74 -17.56 13.40
C HIS A 6 4.52 -18.35 12.10
N ILE A 7 3.34 -18.98 11.92
CA ILE A 7 2.98 -19.72 10.71
C ILE A 7 2.80 -18.80 9.49
N ASP A 8 2.61 -17.51 9.71
CA ASP A 8 2.35 -16.53 8.65
C ASP A 8 3.62 -16.08 7.89
N TYR A 9 4.83 -16.45 8.34
CA TYR A 9 6.10 -15.97 7.74
C TYR A 9 6.28 -16.28 6.25
N THR A 10 5.52 -17.22 5.70
CA THR A 10 5.53 -17.54 4.27
C THR A 10 4.49 -16.78 3.46
N ARG A 11 3.69 -15.96 4.13
CA ARG A 11 2.60 -15.22 3.49
C ARG A 11 3.11 -13.93 2.85
N PHE A 12 2.48 -13.55 1.74
CA PHE A 12 2.78 -12.31 1.02
C PHE A 12 2.62 -11.06 1.90
N ASP A 13 1.55 -10.99 2.69
CA ASP A 13 1.26 -9.84 3.54
C ASP A 13 2.30 -9.66 4.67
N VAL A 14 2.80 -10.75 5.25
CA VAL A 14 3.90 -10.69 6.20
C VAL A 14 5.17 -10.20 5.51
N TRP A 15 5.41 -10.70 4.31
CA TRP A 15 6.56 -10.29 3.53
C TRP A 15 6.47 -8.81 3.11
N ALA A 16 5.30 -8.34 2.66
CA ALA A 16 5.03 -6.93 2.40
C ALA A 16 5.25 -6.07 3.65
N ALA A 17 4.81 -6.54 4.81
CA ALA A 17 4.98 -5.85 6.07
C ALA A 17 6.45 -5.75 6.50
N VAL A 18 7.21 -6.85 6.42
CA VAL A 18 8.56 -6.94 7.00
C VAL A 18 9.64 -6.46 6.02
N ILE A 19 9.49 -6.73 4.72
CA ILE A 19 10.53 -6.45 3.72
C ILE A 19 10.25 -5.14 2.98
N MET A 20 8.98 -4.84 2.70
CA MET A 20 8.58 -3.66 1.94
C MET A 20 8.13 -2.48 2.82
N GLU A 21 8.38 -2.57 4.12
CA GLU A 21 8.06 -1.49 5.06
C GLU A 21 6.61 -0.97 4.93
N GLY A 22 5.66 -1.87 4.62
CA GLY A 22 4.24 -1.56 4.56
C GLY A 22 3.74 -0.91 3.27
N VAL A 23 4.58 -0.77 2.23
CA VAL A 23 4.12 -0.36 0.89
C VAL A 23 4.66 -1.33 -0.17
N ALA A 24 3.82 -2.23 -0.64
CA ALA A 24 4.17 -3.20 -1.65
C ALA A 24 4.03 -2.64 -3.07
N VAL A 25 4.97 -2.96 -3.96
CA VAL A 25 4.85 -2.67 -5.39
C VAL A 25 4.36 -3.92 -6.12
N VAL A 26 3.33 -3.77 -6.93
CA VAL A 26 2.72 -4.85 -7.73
C VAL A 26 2.65 -4.41 -9.19
N GLU A 27 3.08 -5.27 -10.11
CA GLU A 27 2.89 -5.00 -11.54
C GLU A 27 1.40 -5.13 -11.91
N THR A 28 0.92 -4.27 -12.80
CA THR A 28 -0.48 -4.28 -13.28
C THR A 28 -0.92 -5.67 -13.75
N ALA A 29 -0.02 -6.43 -14.39
CA ALA A 29 -0.30 -7.80 -14.85
C ALA A 29 -0.62 -8.78 -13.70
N ASP A 30 -0.08 -8.56 -12.52
CA ASP A 30 -0.24 -9.43 -11.35
C ASP A 30 -1.38 -8.98 -10.42
N ARG A 31 -1.96 -7.80 -10.66
CA ARG A 31 -2.98 -7.17 -9.81
C ARG A 31 -4.16 -8.11 -9.52
N THR A 32 -4.70 -8.76 -10.54
CA THR A 32 -5.88 -9.64 -10.37
C THR A 32 -5.57 -10.83 -9.45
N SER A 33 -4.41 -11.45 -9.63
CA SER A 33 -3.96 -12.58 -8.79
C SER A 33 -3.73 -12.14 -7.35
N CYS A 34 -3.13 -10.95 -7.16
CA CYS A 34 -2.94 -10.34 -5.86
C CYS A 34 -4.28 -10.07 -5.16
N HIS A 35 -5.25 -9.48 -5.86
CA HIS A 35 -6.60 -9.23 -5.32
C HIS A 35 -7.31 -10.51 -4.90
N THR A 36 -7.21 -11.58 -5.69
CA THR A 36 -7.81 -12.87 -5.36
C THR A 36 -7.22 -13.41 -4.07
N TRP A 37 -5.89 -13.43 -3.97
CA TRP A 37 -5.19 -13.89 -2.78
C TRP A 37 -5.54 -13.05 -1.54
N LEU A 38 -5.56 -11.72 -1.66
CA LEU A 38 -5.89 -10.82 -0.56
C LEU A 38 -7.30 -11.07 -0.02
N ARG A 39 -8.30 -11.23 -0.90
CA ARG A 39 -9.67 -11.54 -0.48
C ARG A 39 -9.76 -12.90 0.25
N GLU A 40 -9.09 -13.92 -0.27
CA GLU A 40 -9.02 -15.24 0.37
C GLU A 40 -8.39 -15.20 1.77
N HIS A 41 -7.53 -14.20 2.03
CA HIS A 41 -6.87 -13.99 3.31
C HIS A 41 -7.53 -12.91 4.19
N GLY A 42 -8.75 -12.51 3.85
CA GLY A 42 -9.58 -11.64 4.69
C GLY A 42 -9.20 -10.16 4.63
N TYR A 43 -8.63 -9.70 3.51
CA TYR A 43 -8.40 -8.28 3.27
C TYR A 43 -9.57 -7.62 2.56
N THR A 44 -9.90 -6.42 3.02
CA THR A 44 -10.66 -5.43 2.25
C THR A 44 -9.69 -4.55 1.46
N MET A 45 -10.15 -3.97 0.36
CA MET A 45 -9.30 -3.13 -0.50
C MET A 45 -10.05 -1.87 -0.87
N THR A 46 -9.32 -0.75 -0.85
CA THR A 46 -9.80 0.54 -1.34
C THR A 46 -8.76 1.09 -2.30
N SER A 47 -9.21 1.68 -3.41
CA SER A 47 -8.32 2.16 -4.46
C SER A 47 -8.40 3.68 -4.59
N ILE A 48 -7.26 4.33 -4.71
CA ILE A 48 -7.10 5.73 -5.13
C ILE A 48 -6.44 5.72 -6.50
N ASP A 49 -7.10 6.32 -7.47
CA ASP A 49 -6.64 6.34 -8.87
C ASP A 49 -6.12 7.72 -9.27
N PHE A 50 -4.86 7.77 -9.71
CA PHE A 50 -4.19 8.96 -10.18
C PHE A 50 -4.31 9.19 -11.70
N ALA A 51 -5.09 8.37 -12.43
CA ALA A 51 -5.21 8.51 -13.88
C ALA A 51 -5.67 9.90 -14.35
N GLN A 52 -6.44 10.61 -13.50
CA GLN A 52 -6.91 11.97 -13.76
C GLN A 52 -6.06 13.05 -13.06
N GLY A 53 -4.90 12.69 -12.53
CA GLY A 53 -3.99 13.56 -11.79
C GLY A 53 -4.20 13.57 -10.28
N VAL A 54 -3.35 14.34 -9.59
CA VAL A 54 -3.33 14.45 -8.13
C VAL A 54 -4.60 15.06 -7.57
N GLY A 55 -5.18 16.05 -8.24
CA GLY A 55 -6.36 16.77 -7.75
C GLY A 55 -7.55 15.83 -7.47
N PRO A 56 -8.06 15.08 -8.47
CA PRO A 56 -9.13 14.10 -8.27
C PRO A 56 -8.76 13.01 -7.25
N ALA A 57 -7.52 12.53 -7.25
CA ALA A 57 -7.06 11.53 -6.29
C ALA A 57 -7.10 12.03 -4.83
N VAL A 58 -6.74 13.30 -4.61
CA VAL A 58 -6.84 13.97 -3.29
C VAL A 58 -8.29 14.05 -2.82
N VAL A 59 -9.23 14.37 -3.72
CA VAL A 59 -10.66 14.43 -3.37
C VAL A 59 -11.15 13.03 -2.99
N ALA A 60 -10.84 12.02 -3.79
CA ALA A 60 -11.22 10.63 -3.51
C ALA A 60 -10.62 10.12 -2.19
N LEU A 61 -9.37 10.49 -1.88
CA LEU A 61 -8.74 10.19 -0.60
C LEU A 61 -9.48 10.88 0.56
N GLY A 62 -9.89 12.13 0.39
CA GLY A 62 -10.67 12.86 1.39
C GLY A 62 -12.03 12.22 1.67
N GLU A 63 -12.71 11.73 0.65
CA GLU A 63 -13.97 10.99 0.80
C GLU A 63 -13.73 9.65 1.53
N LEU A 64 -12.70 8.92 1.17
CA LEU A 64 -12.31 7.67 1.82
C LEU A 64 -12.02 7.84 3.31
N LEU A 65 -11.34 8.91 3.68
CA LEU A 65 -10.95 9.22 5.07
C LEU A 65 -12.06 9.94 5.86
N HIS A 66 -13.25 10.14 5.28
CA HIS A 66 -14.32 10.94 5.92
C HIS A 66 -13.84 12.33 6.37
N TRP A 67 -12.99 12.95 5.56
CA TRP A 67 -12.24 14.15 5.90
C TRP A 67 -13.13 15.33 6.34
N GLU A 68 -14.26 15.55 5.65
CA GLU A 68 -15.19 16.62 5.98
C GLU A 68 -15.83 16.44 7.36
N GLU A 69 -16.05 15.19 7.77
CA GLU A 69 -16.57 14.86 9.10
C GLU A 69 -15.54 15.11 10.20
N GLN A 70 -14.26 14.85 9.92
CA GLN A 70 -13.16 15.03 10.86
C GLN A 70 -12.76 16.51 11.04
N PHE A 71 -12.69 17.28 9.95
CA PHE A 71 -12.06 18.61 9.92
C PHE A 71 -13.02 19.75 9.53
N GLY A 72 -14.28 19.48 9.14
CA GLY A 72 -15.27 20.47 8.76
C GLY A 72 -15.03 21.13 7.40
N TYR A 73 -14.12 20.62 6.57
CA TYR A 73 -13.89 21.07 5.21
C TYR A 73 -13.47 19.92 4.31
N ARG A 74 -13.66 20.05 2.99
CA ARG A 74 -13.25 19.05 2.03
C ARG A 74 -11.76 19.09 1.76
N LEU A 75 -11.14 17.92 1.65
CA LEU A 75 -9.78 17.79 1.16
C LEU A 75 -9.78 18.04 -0.36
N THR A 76 -8.98 19.01 -0.80
CA THR A 76 -8.90 19.44 -2.20
C THR A 76 -7.46 19.69 -2.61
N ALA A 77 -7.20 19.79 -3.92
CA ALA A 77 -5.84 19.97 -4.44
C ALA A 77 -5.08 21.17 -3.86
N ASP A 78 -5.79 22.27 -3.58
CA ASP A 78 -5.24 23.49 -2.98
C ASP A 78 -5.12 23.42 -1.45
N ARG A 79 -5.72 22.42 -0.81
CA ARG A 79 -5.72 22.19 0.64
C ARG A 79 -5.10 20.85 1.04
N ARG A 80 -4.24 20.27 0.20
CA ARG A 80 -3.57 18.99 0.42
C ARG A 80 -2.31 19.11 1.29
N ASN A 81 -2.44 19.57 2.51
CA ASN A 81 -1.33 19.64 3.45
C ASN A 81 -0.98 18.23 3.96
N LEU A 82 0.30 17.82 3.85
CA LEU A 82 0.78 16.52 4.29
C LEU A 82 0.72 16.32 5.80
N ASP A 83 0.93 17.39 6.59
CA ASP A 83 0.85 17.28 8.05
C ASP A 83 -0.59 17.05 8.50
N ALA A 84 -1.55 17.80 7.92
CA ALA A 84 -2.96 17.55 8.16
C ALA A 84 -3.38 16.16 7.65
N LEU A 85 -2.87 15.73 6.49
CA LEU A 85 -3.14 14.39 5.97
C LEU A 85 -2.63 13.31 6.92
N ARG A 86 -1.45 13.46 7.51
CA ARG A 86 -0.90 12.54 8.52
C ARG A 86 -1.81 12.42 9.73
N ASP A 87 -2.32 13.55 10.23
CA ASP A 87 -3.20 13.59 11.41
C ASP A 87 -4.57 12.97 11.15
N GLY A 88 -5.09 13.08 9.92
CA GLY A 88 -6.40 12.55 9.52
C GLY A 88 -6.36 11.22 8.75
N PHE A 89 -5.18 10.59 8.62
CA PHE A 89 -5.03 9.34 7.87
C PHE A 89 -5.48 8.15 8.73
N GLU A 90 -6.79 8.06 8.95
CA GLU A 90 -7.40 7.04 9.80
C GLU A 90 -8.38 6.17 9.02
N PHE A 91 -8.34 4.87 9.31
CA PHE A 91 -9.27 3.86 8.81
C PHE A 91 -9.94 3.18 10.01
N ASP A 92 -11.28 3.05 9.98
CA ASP A 92 -12.02 2.34 11.04
C ASP A 92 -11.78 0.83 10.95
N LEU A 93 -10.58 0.40 11.35
CA LEU A 93 -10.14 -0.99 11.31
C LEU A 93 -10.05 -1.58 12.72
N LYS A 94 -10.48 -2.84 12.84
CA LYS A 94 -10.47 -3.57 14.13
C LYS A 94 -9.34 -4.59 14.16
N PRO A 95 -8.82 -4.94 15.35
CA PRO A 95 -7.83 -6.00 15.49
C PRO A 95 -8.25 -7.30 14.78
N GLY A 96 -7.34 -7.87 14.02
CA GLY A 96 -7.58 -9.06 13.19
C GLY A 96 -8.12 -8.78 11.79
N GLN A 97 -8.57 -7.55 11.49
CA GLN A 97 -8.94 -7.17 10.12
C GLN A 97 -7.70 -6.93 9.26
N GLY A 98 -7.87 -7.14 7.95
CA GLY A 98 -6.90 -6.80 6.93
C GLY A 98 -7.45 -5.71 5.99
N HIS A 99 -6.64 -4.70 5.67
CA HIS A 99 -7.00 -3.66 4.71
C HIS A 99 -5.80 -3.29 3.83
N VAL A 100 -6.07 -3.05 2.56
CA VAL A 100 -5.07 -2.59 1.60
C VAL A 100 -5.55 -1.28 0.98
N LEU A 101 -4.71 -0.26 1.06
CA LEU A 101 -4.86 0.97 0.28
C LEU A 101 -4.11 0.80 -1.04
N GLU A 102 -4.84 0.63 -2.13
CA GLU A 102 -4.29 0.49 -3.46
C GLU A 102 -4.13 1.85 -4.13
N LEU A 103 -2.94 2.12 -4.67
CA LEU A 103 -2.62 3.35 -5.40
C LEU A 103 -2.39 2.99 -6.87
N LEU A 104 -3.32 3.40 -7.73
CA LEU A 104 -3.30 3.13 -9.17
C LEU A 104 -2.70 4.32 -9.93
N ASN A 105 -2.04 4.02 -11.05
CA ASN A 105 -1.43 5.04 -11.92
C ASN A 105 -0.49 5.99 -11.16
N GLY A 106 0.30 5.45 -10.24
CA GLY A 106 1.22 6.21 -9.38
C GLY A 106 2.24 7.04 -10.15
N GLU A 107 2.58 6.64 -11.38
CA GLU A 107 3.44 7.40 -12.28
C GLU A 107 2.89 8.80 -12.56
N VAL A 108 1.57 8.91 -12.79
CA VAL A 108 0.90 10.20 -13.03
C VAL A 108 0.96 11.07 -11.79
N GLY A 109 0.66 10.49 -10.62
CA GLY A 109 0.75 11.19 -9.34
C GLY A 109 2.16 11.71 -9.05
N HIS A 110 3.16 10.86 -9.25
CA HIS A 110 4.56 11.23 -9.06
C HIS A 110 5.03 12.28 -10.07
N GLN A 111 4.63 12.18 -11.34
CA GLN A 111 5.03 13.14 -12.37
C GLN A 111 4.43 14.53 -12.11
N GLU A 112 3.19 14.61 -11.65
CA GLU A 112 2.49 15.87 -11.38
C GLU A 112 3.01 16.54 -10.09
N ASP A 113 3.15 15.79 -8.99
CA ASP A 113 3.66 16.30 -7.72
C ASP A 113 4.49 15.22 -6.98
N PRO A 114 5.79 15.09 -7.33
CA PRO A 114 6.67 14.07 -6.74
C PRO A 114 6.75 14.16 -5.21
N ARG A 115 6.78 15.39 -4.69
CA ARG A 115 6.93 15.63 -3.24
C ARG A 115 5.68 15.19 -2.46
N TRP A 116 4.51 15.55 -2.97
CA TRP A 116 3.27 15.18 -2.32
C TRP A 116 3.04 13.67 -2.40
N PHE A 117 3.29 13.07 -3.57
CA PHE A 117 3.16 11.63 -3.78
C PHE A 117 4.10 10.83 -2.86
N ALA A 118 5.36 11.24 -2.73
CA ALA A 118 6.30 10.62 -1.79
C ALA A 118 5.85 10.79 -0.33
N GLY A 119 5.28 11.96 0.01
CA GLY A 119 4.70 12.21 1.32
C GLY A 119 3.50 11.29 1.63
N LEU A 120 2.63 11.05 0.66
CA LEU A 120 1.52 10.08 0.80
C LEU A 120 2.03 8.67 1.09
N LEU A 121 3.07 8.21 0.37
CA LEU A 121 3.68 6.90 0.62
C LEU A 121 4.30 6.82 2.03
N SER A 122 4.96 7.89 2.48
CA SER A 122 5.52 7.98 3.84
C SER A 122 4.42 7.90 4.90
N ILE A 123 3.31 8.62 4.71
CA ILE A 123 2.15 8.57 5.63
C ILE A 123 1.53 7.16 5.64
N THR A 124 1.42 6.52 4.48
CA THR A 124 0.94 5.15 4.38
C THR A 124 1.83 4.16 5.15
N HIS A 125 3.16 4.33 5.06
CA HIS A 125 4.12 3.55 5.84
C HIS A 125 3.97 3.80 7.35
N GLU A 126 3.90 5.07 7.79
CA GLU A 126 3.71 5.42 9.20
C GLU A 126 2.42 4.82 9.75
N HIS A 127 1.33 4.90 8.98
CA HIS A 127 0.05 4.31 9.36
C HIS A 127 0.14 2.77 9.46
N PHE A 128 0.83 2.12 8.53
CA PHE A 128 1.11 0.69 8.61
C PHE A 128 1.75 0.31 9.95
N LEU A 129 2.79 1.03 10.38
CA LEU A 129 3.47 0.75 11.66
C LEU A 129 2.51 0.92 12.85
N CYS A 130 1.68 1.97 12.85
CA CYS A 130 0.68 2.19 13.88
C CYS A 130 -0.36 1.06 13.92
N GLN A 131 -0.88 0.66 12.78
CA GLN A 131 -1.89 -0.40 12.68
C GLN A 131 -1.33 -1.76 13.09
N LEU A 132 -0.09 -2.06 12.69
CA LEU A 132 0.60 -3.29 13.11
C LEU A 132 0.71 -3.40 14.63
N ALA A 133 1.02 -2.30 15.31
CA ALA A 133 1.08 -2.25 16.78
C ALA A 133 -0.29 -2.51 17.44
N LEU A 134 -1.39 -2.19 16.76
CA LEU A 134 -2.76 -2.45 17.20
C LEU A 134 -3.28 -3.85 16.83
N GLY A 135 -2.48 -4.67 16.15
CA GLY A 135 -2.88 -6.00 15.69
C GLY A 135 -3.77 -5.98 14.43
N VAL A 136 -3.71 -4.89 13.67
CA VAL A 136 -4.40 -4.73 12.38
C VAL A 136 -3.41 -4.94 11.23
N ARG A 137 -3.84 -5.65 10.20
CA ARG A 137 -3.03 -5.90 9.00
C ARG A 137 -3.37 -4.86 7.93
N PHE A 138 -2.66 -3.75 7.95
CA PHE A 138 -2.79 -2.68 6.94
C PHE A 138 -1.51 -2.60 6.11
N PHE A 139 -1.61 -2.35 4.81
CA PHE A 139 -0.49 -1.90 3.98
C PHE A 139 -0.96 -1.16 2.73
N GLY A 140 -0.06 -0.35 2.15
CA GLY A 140 -0.23 0.25 0.85
C GLY A 140 0.17 -0.71 -0.28
N MET A 141 -0.50 -0.63 -1.42
CA MET A 141 -0.15 -1.37 -2.62
C MET A 141 -0.05 -0.41 -3.80
N LEU A 142 1.17 -0.15 -4.26
CA LEU A 142 1.43 0.69 -5.42
C LEU A 142 1.42 -0.19 -6.68
N VAL A 143 0.43 0.02 -7.54
CA VAL A 143 0.29 -0.71 -8.80
C VAL A 143 0.95 0.07 -9.93
N LEU A 144 1.96 -0.52 -10.55
CA LEU A 144 2.78 0.10 -11.58
C LEU A 144 2.81 -0.74 -12.85
N GLU A 145 2.99 -0.09 -14.00
CA GLU A 145 3.30 -0.78 -15.24
C GLU A 145 4.70 -1.40 -15.19
N ARG A 146 4.88 -2.50 -15.91
CA ARG A 146 6.20 -3.13 -16.05
C ARG A 146 7.22 -2.14 -16.62
N GLY A 147 8.35 -1.98 -15.95
CA GLY A 147 9.39 -1.04 -16.35
C GLY A 147 9.08 0.41 -16.00
N SER A 148 8.12 0.66 -15.12
CA SER A 148 7.85 1.99 -14.59
C SER A 148 9.13 2.66 -14.10
N PRO A 149 9.35 3.94 -14.42
CA PRO A 149 10.52 4.70 -13.94
C PRO A 149 10.51 4.89 -12.41
N LEU A 150 9.39 4.65 -11.74
CA LEU A 150 9.31 4.67 -10.27
C LEU A 150 10.04 3.48 -9.65
N ILE A 151 10.23 2.40 -10.41
CA ILE A 151 11.03 1.25 -10.00
C ILE A 151 12.51 1.66 -10.07
N GLY A 152 13.14 1.93 -8.92
CA GLY A 152 14.56 2.29 -8.83
C GLY A 152 14.87 3.78 -8.58
N VAL A 153 13.88 4.66 -8.52
CA VAL A 153 14.10 6.10 -8.25
C VAL A 153 13.72 6.44 -6.80
N GLY A 154 14.63 6.21 -5.86
CA GLY A 154 14.43 6.59 -4.45
C GLY A 154 13.38 5.76 -3.69
N TYR A 155 12.72 4.85 -4.37
CA TYR A 155 11.84 3.82 -3.81
C TYR A 155 12.50 2.44 -3.88
N GLU A 156 13.82 2.39 -3.78
CA GLU A 156 14.60 1.13 -3.82
C GLU A 156 14.16 0.15 -2.73
N THR A 157 13.68 0.65 -1.61
CA THR A 157 13.08 -0.14 -0.54
C THR A 157 11.71 -0.71 -0.91
N LEU A 158 11.04 -0.16 -1.93
CA LEU A 158 9.72 -0.60 -2.41
C LEU A 158 9.82 -1.62 -3.57
N THR A 159 11.00 -1.80 -4.14
CA THR A 159 11.24 -2.69 -5.28
C THR A 159 11.71 -4.06 -4.84
N VAL A 160 10.90 -4.77 -4.10
CA VAL A 160 11.11 -6.21 -3.94
C VAL A 160 10.27 -6.92 -4.99
N PRO A 161 10.81 -7.93 -5.70
CA PRO A 161 10.03 -8.67 -6.69
C PRO A 161 8.76 -9.20 -6.05
N SER A 162 7.60 -8.81 -6.59
CA SER A 162 6.32 -9.32 -6.13
C SER A 162 6.34 -10.85 -6.22
N PRO A 163 5.92 -11.60 -5.18
CA PRO A 163 5.78 -13.04 -5.26
C PRO A 163 4.74 -13.47 -6.31
N PHE A 164 3.96 -12.52 -6.82
CA PHE A 164 3.02 -12.70 -7.91
C PHE A 164 3.61 -12.36 -9.29
N SER A 165 4.80 -11.74 -9.35
CA SER A 165 5.45 -11.45 -10.63
C SER A 165 5.96 -12.73 -11.27
N THR A 166 5.58 -12.95 -12.54
CA THR A 166 6.12 -14.06 -13.35
C THR A 166 7.62 -13.94 -13.60
N THR A 167 8.20 -12.75 -13.41
CA THR A 167 9.65 -12.49 -13.49
C THR A 167 10.38 -12.84 -12.19
N ALA A 168 9.68 -13.02 -11.07
CA ALA A 168 10.27 -13.41 -9.78
C ALA A 168 10.78 -14.87 -9.73
N ARG A 169 11.03 -15.52 -10.88
CA ARG A 169 11.64 -16.85 -10.93
C ARG A 169 13.07 -16.92 -10.41
N HIS A 170 13.68 -15.78 -10.09
CA HIS A 170 15.02 -15.72 -9.52
C HIS A 170 15.03 -14.89 -8.25
N GLY A 171 14.76 -15.53 -7.12
CA GLY A 171 15.13 -14.96 -5.84
C GLY A 171 14.08 -14.78 -4.77
N ASN A 172 13.04 -15.60 -4.72
CA ASN A 172 12.28 -15.71 -3.47
C ASN A 172 13.19 -16.40 -2.42
N PRO A 173 13.78 -15.66 -1.47
CA PRO A 173 14.67 -16.25 -0.48
C PRO A 173 13.93 -17.27 0.44
N PHE A 174 12.61 -17.33 0.36
CA PHE A 174 11.77 -18.25 1.15
C PHE A 174 11.25 -19.45 0.33
N ALA A 175 11.50 -19.50 -0.99
CA ALA A 175 11.05 -20.63 -1.83
C ALA A 175 11.80 -21.94 -1.55
N GLU A 176 12.92 -21.90 -0.81
CA GLU A 176 13.75 -23.07 -0.53
C GLU A 176 13.58 -23.67 0.87
N VAL A 177 12.77 -23.09 1.73
CA VAL A 177 12.44 -23.74 3.01
C VAL A 177 11.31 -24.75 2.81
N ARG A 178 11.60 -25.86 2.12
CA ARG A 178 10.80 -27.05 2.24
C ARG A 178 11.04 -27.62 3.64
N PRO A 179 9.99 -27.86 4.44
CA PRO A 179 10.15 -28.68 5.64
C PRO A 179 10.68 -30.04 5.18
N GLY A 180 11.78 -30.47 5.76
CA GLY A 180 12.51 -31.67 5.39
C GLY A 180 11.62 -32.91 5.36
N SER A 181 11.87 -33.71 4.35
CA SER A 181 11.54 -35.11 4.28
C SER A 181 12.15 -35.91 5.44
#